data_9c4b36bd55dc51415628bae733b02829
#
_entry.id   9c4b36bd55dc51415628bae733b02829
#
_cell.length_a   1.000
_cell.length_b   1.000
_cell.length_c   1.000
_cell.angle_alpha   90.00
_cell.angle_beta   90.00
_cell.angle_gamma   90.00
#
_symmetry.space_group_name_H-M   'P 1'
#
loop_
_entity.id
_entity.type
_entity.pdbx_description
1 polymer ?
#
loop_
_entity_poly.entity_id
_entity_poly.type
_entity_poly.pdbx_seq_one_letter_code
_entity_poly.pdbx_strand_id
1 'polypeptide(L)'
;MRTLHRSMAVCGVLAFSTWLFSVLYGFAILDPHRMDWLLQEDPAQAFFGLNYFLLEPLHWPWGSISTFNIPTGTSLVFTDAIPWLSLLVKCGKTLIPFDSPIQISGWWILVCLLLQGLFGLRLFLREGLAPLPSFLASLILVAWPALHFRSIEETPHYTLMGHFLILAALSCVLDWVFRHRFNRIEWAILLTLSIGIHFYLFVMTFLLYTIPILEASWERESSLSHRFFQLLRSETPLLAILGGLAYCLGYFEVPAGDSSSAGFGLFSMDLISFLNSEGFSGTGAFEFMRGLKSREGFQYLGLGAILSIGIGLSSGPIRNLRPTIMAIRIPVIAFIAIFALSSRIGIFGHTLPVFLSGVLEFVLFCMALRRMNPSLSLLPVMFLAGALTGLVHLAGPTLRSSGRFGWILGYAGFIFAVLQLRHRLQRALSPVLLGLVLIQAWDLAPLLDHVKRAFPKSDMSHSGLPSNPQLDSSMHPKPLRILIYGSEYFTPPELVVWALQHHLPVGPIYLPRFDRNRRQAFMEALWQRILKGRLMAGEVIAAEKTEELREHLEEVRKNPGVRIKDMGHYYLILTR
;
A
#
# COMPACT_ATOMS: atom_id res chain seq x y z
N MET A 1 -4.71 -20.38 35.28
CA MET A 1 -3.34 -20.10 34.79
C MET A 1 -3.27 -19.83 33.26
N ARG A 2 -3.75 -20.73 32.37
CA ARG A 2 -3.61 -20.51 30.90
C ARG A 2 -4.28 -19.22 30.41
N THR A 3 -5.45 -18.84 30.92
CA THR A 3 -6.16 -17.61 30.57
C THR A 3 -5.36 -16.37 31.00
N LEU A 4 -4.83 -16.37 32.22
CA LEU A 4 -4.01 -15.27 32.74
C LEU A 4 -2.77 -15.04 31.89
N HIS A 5 -2.01 -16.09 31.52
CA HIS A 5 -0.83 -15.95 30.67
C HIS A 5 -1.18 -15.44 29.26
N ARG A 6 -2.35 -15.80 28.71
CA ARG A 6 -2.82 -15.25 27.44
C ARG A 6 -3.13 -13.76 27.55
N SER A 7 -3.84 -13.35 28.61
CA SER A 7 -4.13 -11.93 28.86
C SER A 7 -2.85 -11.14 29.05
N MET A 8 -1.86 -11.67 29.78
CA MET A 8 -0.54 -11.03 29.93
C MET A 8 0.19 -10.87 28.58
N ALA A 9 0.12 -11.88 27.70
CA ALA A 9 0.72 -11.78 26.38
C ALA A 9 0.04 -10.72 25.50
N VAL A 10 -1.30 -10.60 25.57
CA VAL A 10 -2.07 -9.53 24.89
C VAL A 10 -1.66 -8.16 25.41
N CYS A 11 -1.68 -7.96 26.74
CA CYS A 11 -1.25 -6.69 27.34
C CYS A 11 0.20 -6.36 26.99
N GLY A 12 1.09 -7.36 27.00
CA GLY A 12 2.51 -7.19 26.66
C GLY A 12 2.72 -6.75 25.23
N VAL A 13 2.00 -7.35 24.26
CA VAL A 13 2.14 -6.98 22.84
C VAL A 13 1.56 -5.59 22.57
N LEU A 14 0.46 -5.23 23.20
CA LEU A 14 -0.12 -3.89 23.10
C LEU A 14 0.81 -2.84 23.70
N ALA A 15 1.34 -3.11 24.90
CA ALA A 15 2.29 -2.22 25.58
C ALA A 15 3.56 -2.02 24.73
N PHE A 16 4.12 -3.10 24.16
CA PHE A 16 5.29 -3.02 23.27
C PHE A 16 4.98 -2.23 22.00
N SER A 17 3.84 -2.48 21.34
CA SER A 17 3.44 -1.75 20.14
C SER A 17 3.26 -0.25 20.40
N THR A 18 2.64 0.10 21.54
CA THR A 18 2.46 1.49 21.98
C THR A 18 3.81 2.14 22.33
N TRP A 19 4.68 1.42 23.03
CA TRP A 19 6.03 1.88 23.35
C TRP A 19 6.83 2.12 22.07
N LEU A 20 6.84 1.16 21.14
CA LEU A 20 7.54 1.31 19.86
C LEU A 20 7.02 2.50 19.06
N PHE A 21 5.68 2.67 19.02
CA PHE A 21 5.07 3.85 18.41
C PHE A 21 5.57 5.14 19.06
N SER A 22 5.58 5.22 20.39
CA SER A 22 6.04 6.43 21.09
C SER A 22 7.50 6.77 20.84
N VAL A 23 8.35 5.75 20.70
CA VAL A 23 9.80 5.92 20.44
C VAL A 23 10.08 6.34 19.00
N LEU A 24 9.36 5.76 18.03
CA LEU A 24 9.61 5.97 16.60
C LEU A 24 8.88 7.19 16.05
N TYR A 25 7.59 7.30 16.34
CA TYR A 25 6.70 8.28 15.72
C TYR A 25 6.36 9.44 16.66
N GLY A 26 6.38 9.20 17.97
CA GLY A 26 5.96 10.17 18.99
C GLY A 26 4.44 10.32 19.06
N PHE A 27 3.91 10.73 20.23
CA PHE A 27 2.47 10.95 20.41
C PHE A 27 2.00 12.28 19.80
N ALA A 28 2.91 13.16 19.42
CA ALA A 28 2.56 14.45 18.82
C ALA A 28 1.81 14.31 17.49
N ILE A 29 2.06 13.24 16.72
CA ILE A 29 1.34 12.99 15.46
C ILE A 29 -0.10 12.47 15.66
N LEU A 30 -0.52 12.22 16.90
CA LEU A 30 -1.92 11.86 17.20
C LEU A 30 -2.83 13.09 17.25
N ASP A 31 -2.26 14.31 17.38
CA ASP A 31 -3.02 15.54 17.28
C ASP A 31 -3.58 15.68 15.85
N PRO A 32 -4.91 15.70 15.67
CA PRO A 32 -5.52 15.81 14.36
C PRO A 32 -5.23 17.15 13.66
N HIS A 33 -4.81 18.18 14.40
CA HIS A 33 -4.47 19.49 13.86
C HIS A 33 -2.98 19.66 13.56
N ARG A 34 -2.17 18.65 13.79
CA ARG A 34 -0.75 18.64 13.43
C ARG A 34 -0.55 18.03 12.05
N MET A 35 -0.38 18.88 11.03
CA MET A 35 -0.46 18.50 9.60
C MET A 35 0.83 18.76 8.84
N ASP A 36 1.76 19.54 9.40
CA ASP A 36 3.02 19.97 8.79
C ASP A 36 3.85 18.83 8.18
N TRP A 37 3.88 17.66 8.83
CA TRP A 37 4.59 16.46 8.41
C TRP A 37 3.92 15.69 7.26
N LEU A 38 2.71 16.10 6.82
CA LEU A 38 1.92 15.45 5.77
C LEU A 38 1.86 16.27 4.48
N LEU A 39 2.47 17.46 4.41
CA LEU A 39 2.28 18.39 3.30
C LEU A 39 3.21 18.16 2.11
N GLN A 40 3.93 17.03 2.08
CA GLN A 40 4.86 16.68 1.01
C GLN A 40 4.49 15.36 0.38
N GLU A 41 4.63 15.27 -0.93
CA GLU A 41 4.51 14.05 -1.75
C GLU A 41 3.20 13.24 -1.52
N ASP A 42 3.28 11.92 -1.43
CA ASP A 42 2.11 11.04 -1.31
C ASP A 42 1.30 11.24 -0.01
N PRO A 43 1.90 11.50 1.17
CA PRO A 43 1.15 11.90 2.36
C PRO A 43 0.25 13.11 2.16
N ALA A 44 0.71 14.09 1.35
CA ALA A 44 -0.09 15.26 1.04
C ALA A 44 -1.34 14.91 0.22
N GLN A 45 -1.24 13.96 -0.71
CA GLN A 45 -2.39 13.51 -1.49
C GLN A 45 -3.45 12.87 -0.58
N ALA A 46 -3.04 12.02 0.36
CA ALA A 46 -3.94 11.40 1.32
C ALA A 46 -4.61 12.44 2.24
N PHE A 47 -3.84 13.41 2.71
CA PHE A 47 -4.31 14.51 3.54
C PHE A 47 -5.31 15.41 2.78
N PHE A 48 -4.98 15.84 1.57
CA PHE A 48 -5.86 16.65 0.73
C PHE A 48 -7.10 15.88 0.32
N GLY A 49 -6.95 14.61 -0.11
CA GLY A 49 -8.06 13.75 -0.46
C GLY A 49 -9.09 13.63 0.66
N LEU A 50 -8.65 13.35 1.89
CA LEU A 50 -9.53 13.33 3.06
C LEU A 50 -10.25 14.68 3.23
N ASN A 51 -9.51 15.79 3.25
CA ASN A 51 -10.08 17.07 3.64
C ASN A 51 -11.01 17.63 2.56
N TYR A 52 -10.70 17.51 1.28
CA TYR A 52 -11.63 17.85 0.22
C TYR A 52 -12.88 16.97 0.26
N PHE A 53 -12.73 15.68 0.54
CA PHE A 53 -13.87 14.81 0.77
C PHE A 53 -14.74 15.27 1.94
N LEU A 54 -14.17 15.78 3.03
CA LEU A 54 -14.90 16.28 4.19
C LEU A 54 -15.62 17.61 3.94
N LEU A 55 -15.15 18.41 2.96
CA LEU A 55 -15.77 19.69 2.59
C LEU A 55 -17.04 19.51 1.72
N GLU A 56 -17.11 18.45 0.92
CA GLU A 56 -18.23 18.20 0.03
C GLU A 56 -19.39 17.50 0.75
N PRO A 57 -20.63 17.63 0.29
CA PRO A 57 -21.71 16.71 0.70
C PRO A 57 -21.39 15.28 0.23
N LEU A 58 -21.96 14.29 0.90
CA LEU A 58 -21.85 12.91 0.44
C LEU A 58 -22.68 12.73 -0.83
N HIS A 59 -22.07 12.32 -1.91
CA HIS A 59 -22.72 12.00 -3.17
C HIS A 59 -22.32 10.62 -3.67
N TRP A 60 -22.96 10.17 -4.72
CA TRP A 60 -22.72 8.85 -5.30
C TRP A 60 -21.75 8.94 -6.48
N PRO A 61 -20.77 8.05 -6.58
CA PRO A 61 -20.33 7.03 -5.60
C PRO A 61 -19.75 7.66 -4.31
N TRP A 62 -19.87 6.97 -3.16
CA TRP A 62 -19.54 7.54 -1.83
C TRP A 62 -18.10 8.03 -1.68
N GLY A 63 -17.17 7.45 -2.45
CA GLY A 63 -15.74 7.83 -2.40
C GLY A 63 -15.38 9.00 -3.30
N SER A 64 -16.28 9.50 -4.15
CA SER A 64 -15.98 10.54 -5.15
C SER A 64 -15.71 11.90 -4.52
N ILE A 65 -14.81 12.66 -5.16
CA ILE A 65 -14.42 14.02 -4.79
C ILE A 65 -14.42 14.86 -6.07
N SER A 66 -15.31 15.87 -6.13
CA SER A 66 -15.52 16.68 -7.32
C SER A 66 -14.70 17.96 -7.35
N THR A 67 -14.33 18.51 -6.16
CA THR A 67 -13.64 19.80 -6.01
C THR A 67 -12.12 19.64 -5.96
N PHE A 68 -11.62 18.42 -5.85
CA PHE A 68 -10.20 18.10 -5.90
C PHE A 68 -9.85 17.45 -7.23
N ASN A 69 -8.80 17.92 -7.90
CA ASN A 69 -8.39 17.50 -9.25
C ASN A 69 -9.41 17.91 -10.35
N ILE A 70 -9.94 19.14 -10.26
CA ILE A 70 -10.83 19.66 -11.32
C ILE A 70 -10.09 19.76 -12.67
N PRO A 71 -10.76 19.59 -13.82
CA PRO A 71 -12.21 19.39 -13.97
C PRO A 71 -12.68 17.94 -13.88
N THR A 72 -11.76 16.96 -13.74
CA THR A 72 -12.11 15.53 -13.79
C THR A 72 -12.63 14.99 -12.47
N GLY A 73 -12.27 15.64 -11.35
CA GLY A 73 -12.48 15.06 -10.03
C GLY A 73 -11.54 13.87 -9.76
N THR A 74 -11.77 13.19 -8.64
CA THR A 74 -11.07 11.97 -8.24
C THR A 74 -11.91 11.20 -7.22
N SER A 75 -11.35 10.16 -6.62
CA SER A 75 -11.97 9.48 -5.48
C SER A 75 -10.96 9.18 -4.37
N LEU A 76 -11.45 8.87 -3.16
CA LEU A 76 -10.65 8.50 -2.00
C LEU A 76 -9.63 7.41 -2.30
N VAL A 77 -9.99 6.43 -3.15
CA VAL A 77 -9.14 5.28 -3.50
C VAL A 77 -7.92 5.67 -4.34
N PHE A 78 -7.94 6.82 -5.01
CA PHE A 78 -6.83 7.31 -5.84
C PHE A 78 -5.99 8.39 -5.15
N THR A 79 -6.36 8.78 -3.93
CA THR A 79 -5.63 9.75 -3.11
C THR A 79 -4.91 9.11 -1.93
N ASP A 80 -4.89 7.78 -1.82
CA ASP A 80 -4.39 7.03 -0.66
C ASP A 80 -5.03 7.43 0.70
N ALA A 81 -6.09 8.20 0.69
CA ALA A 81 -6.95 8.40 1.85
C ALA A 81 -7.74 7.12 2.11
N ILE A 82 -7.63 6.57 3.31
CA ILE A 82 -8.23 5.27 3.69
C ILE A 82 -9.76 5.36 3.58
N PRO A 83 -10.41 4.78 2.54
CA PRO A 83 -11.84 5.02 2.27
C PRO A 83 -12.76 4.73 3.46
N TRP A 84 -12.60 3.56 4.14
CA TRP A 84 -13.41 3.25 5.31
C TRP A 84 -13.24 4.24 6.45
N LEU A 85 -12.01 4.64 6.73
CA LEU A 85 -11.74 5.58 7.81
C LEU A 85 -12.23 6.99 7.45
N SER A 86 -12.05 7.41 6.19
CA SER A 86 -12.56 8.70 5.68
C SER A 86 -14.08 8.79 5.75
N LEU A 87 -14.79 7.74 5.36
CA LEU A 87 -16.26 7.65 5.49
C LEU A 87 -16.70 7.71 6.96
N LEU A 88 -15.98 7.00 7.84
CA LEU A 88 -16.27 6.99 9.27
C LEU A 88 -16.08 8.38 9.88
N VAL A 89 -15.02 9.08 9.52
CA VAL A 89 -14.76 10.47 9.94
C VAL A 89 -15.83 11.40 9.41
N LYS A 90 -16.24 11.27 8.14
CA LYS A 90 -17.31 12.07 7.56
C LYS A 90 -18.65 11.85 8.26
N CYS A 91 -19.01 10.60 8.55
CA CYS A 91 -20.19 10.29 9.35
C CYS A 91 -20.06 10.86 10.77
N GLY A 92 -18.89 10.77 11.38
CA GLY A 92 -18.60 11.38 12.68
C GLY A 92 -18.79 12.90 12.67
N LYS A 93 -18.34 13.59 11.62
CA LYS A 93 -18.49 15.04 11.44
C LYS A 93 -19.97 15.47 11.35
N THR A 94 -20.85 14.62 10.81
CA THR A 94 -22.30 14.93 10.79
C THR A 94 -22.95 14.80 12.16
N LEU A 95 -22.41 13.95 13.05
CA LEU A 95 -22.92 13.74 14.40
C LEU A 95 -22.32 14.72 15.41
N ILE A 96 -21.03 14.97 15.31
CA ILE A 96 -20.26 15.86 16.17
C ILE A 96 -19.48 16.78 15.26
N PRO A 97 -19.97 18.02 15.01
CA PRO A 97 -19.27 18.98 14.19
C PRO A 97 -17.86 19.29 14.73
N PHE A 98 -16.87 19.28 13.86
CA PHE A 98 -15.51 19.69 14.17
C PHE A 98 -14.92 20.48 13.01
N ASP A 99 -13.95 21.32 13.31
CA ASP A 99 -13.27 22.12 12.31
C ASP A 99 -12.37 21.23 11.44
N SER A 100 -12.36 21.51 10.15
CA SER A 100 -11.40 20.94 9.21
C SER A 100 -10.51 22.07 8.68
N PRO A 101 -9.29 21.78 8.29
CA PRO A 101 -8.72 20.46 7.99
C PRO A 101 -8.23 19.68 9.22
N ILE A 102 -8.23 18.36 9.09
CA ILE A 102 -7.70 17.42 10.09
C ILE A 102 -6.85 16.34 9.44
N GLN A 103 -6.04 15.67 10.24
CA GLN A 103 -5.32 14.46 9.84
C GLN A 103 -5.72 13.25 10.71
N ILE A 104 -5.64 12.06 10.11
CA ILE A 104 -5.92 10.77 10.75
C ILE A 104 -4.74 9.80 10.64
N SER A 105 -3.69 10.19 9.93
CA SER A 105 -2.55 9.32 9.61
C SER A 105 -1.79 8.86 10.85
N GLY A 106 -1.64 9.73 11.85
CA GLY A 106 -1.00 9.36 13.11
C GLY A 106 -1.75 8.25 13.86
N TRP A 107 -3.08 8.36 13.96
CA TRP A 107 -3.92 7.31 14.54
C TRP A 107 -3.88 6.02 13.74
N TRP A 108 -3.85 6.12 12.40
CA TRP A 108 -3.73 4.96 11.54
C TRP A 108 -2.44 4.19 11.77
N ILE A 109 -1.29 4.88 11.86
CA ILE A 109 0.00 4.24 12.17
C ILE A 109 -0.06 3.50 13.50
N LEU A 110 -0.61 4.13 14.55
CA LEU A 110 -0.77 3.49 15.86
C LEU A 110 -1.64 2.22 15.77
N VAL A 111 -2.81 2.32 15.12
CA VAL A 111 -3.72 1.19 14.92
C VAL A 111 -3.04 0.06 14.14
N CYS A 112 -2.26 0.38 13.11
CA CYS A 112 -1.50 -0.62 12.35
C CYS A 112 -0.53 -1.40 13.24
N LEU A 113 0.24 -0.73 14.11
CA LEU A 113 1.18 -1.40 15.00
C LEU A 113 0.47 -2.26 16.07
N LEU A 114 -0.62 -1.76 16.64
CA LEU A 114 -1.42 -2.51 17.62
C LEU A 114 -2.02 -3.77 16.99
N LEU A 115 -2.64 -3.63 15.81
CA LEU A 115 -3.25 -4.76 15.11
C LEU A 115 -2.20 -5.73 14.56
N GLN A 116 -1.05 -5.25 14.10
CA GLN A 116 0.07 -6.09 13.67
C GLN A 116 0.52 -7.03 14.81
N GLY A 117 0.67 -6.48 16.01
CA GLY A 117 1.02 -7.27 17.20
C GLY A 117 -0.09 -8.25 17.61
N LEU A 118 -1.34 -7.80 17.64
CA LEU A 118 -2.48 -8.63 18.01
C LEU A 118 -2.72 -9.78 17.03
N PHE A 119 -2.70 -9.52 15.72
CA PHE A 119 -2.90 -10.56 14.72
C PHE A 119 -1.71 -11.53 14.68
N GLY A 120 -0.48 -11.06 14.87
CA GLY A 120 0.69 -11.90 15.05
C GLY A 120 0.57 -12.83 16.26
N LEU A 121 0.23 -12.28 17.43
CA LEU A 121 0.01 -13.05 18.65
C LEU A 121 -1.13 -14.06 18.50
N ARG A 122 -2.29 -13.62 17.95
CA ARG A 122 -3.43 -14.50 17.68
C ARG A 122 -3.05 -15.67 16.78
N LEU A 123 -2.29 -15.40 15.70
CA LEU A 123 -1.84 -16.42 14.77
C LEU A 123 -1.04 -17.50 15.49
N PHE A 124 -0.01 -17.14 16.23
CA PHE A 124 0.84 -18.12 16.92
C PHE A 124 0.12 -18.87 18.03
N LEU A 125 -0.74 -18.19 18.81
CA LEU A 125 -1.58 -18.85 19.81
C LEU A 125 -2.56 -19.83 19.19
N ARG A 126 -3.13 -19.49 18.02
CA ARG A 126 -4.06 -20.36 17.27
C ARG A 126 -3.34 -21.60 16.74
N GLU A 127 -2.08 -21.44 16.33
CA GLU A 127 -1.22 -22.56 15.94
C GLU A 127 -0.66 -23.35 17.14
N GLY A 128 -1.08 -23.02 18.34
CA GLY A 128 -0.81 -23.79 19.56
C GLY A 128 0.55 -23.54 20.17
N LEU A 129 1.21 -22.39 19.87
CA LEU A 129 2.36 -21.95 20.65
C LEU A 129 1.91 -21.53 22.06
N ALA A 130 2.80 -21.72 23.04
CA ALA A 130 2.58 -21.18 24.38
C ALA A 130 2.58 -19.62 24.37
N PRO A 131 1.95 -18.95 25.35
CA PRO A 131 1.81 -17.50 25.35
C PRO A 131 3.14 -16.73 25.23
N LEU A 132 4.21 -17.14 25.93
CA LEU A 132 5.49 -16.46 25.90
C LEU A 132 6.19 -16.55 24.54
N PRO A 133 6.41 -17.73 23.91
CA PRO A 133 6.98 -17.76 22.55
C PRO A 133 6.07 -17.10 21.50
N SER A 134 4.73 -17.13 21.66
CA SER A 134 3.82 -16.39 20.78
C SER A 134 4.04 -14.88 20.89
N PHE A 135 4.18 -14.36 22.11
CA PHE A 135 4.51 -12.96 22.38
C PHE A 135 5.85 -12.58 21.72
N LEU A 136 6.91 -13.33 21.99
CA LEU A 136 8.25 -13.04 21.44
C LEU A 136 8.27 -13.05 19.91
N ALA A 137 7.65 -14.04 19.28
CA ALA A 137 7.55 -14.08 17.81
C ALA A 137 6.73 -12.88 17.27
N SER A 138 5.72 -12.42 17.99
CA SER A 138 4.92 -11.24 17.61
C SER A 138 5.72 -9.95 17.67
N LEU A 139 6.71 -9.83 18.56
CA LEU A 139 7.59 -8.65 18.63
C LEU A 139 8.39 -8.48 17.33
N ILE A 140 8.87 -9.59 16.73
CA ILE A 140 9.55 -9.56 15.43
C ILE A 140 8.59 -9.07 14.34
N LEU A 141 7.32 -9.50 14.38
CA LEU A 141 6.30 -9.06 13.41
C LEU A 141 5.94 -7.57 13.57
N VAL A 142 5.92 -7.05 14.80
CA VAL A 142 5.69 -5.61 15.04
C VAL A 142 6.88 -4.78 14.57
N ALA A 143 8.11 -5.29 14.77
CA ALA A 143 9.34 -4.65 14.29
C ALA A 143 9.71 -5.05 12.86
N TRP A 144 8.74 -5.43 12.01
CA TRP A 144 9.00 -5.89 10.64
C TRP A 144 9.55 -4.77 9.76
N PRO A 145 10.74 -4.92 9.13
CA PRO A 145 11.40 -3.82 8.42
C PRO A 145 10.54 -3.20 7.31
N ALA A 146 9.92 -4.03 6.46
CA ALA A 146 9.09 -3.55 5.36
C ALA A 146 7.85 -2.77 5.83
N LEU A 147 7.34 -3.02 7.05
CA LEU A 147 6.25 -2.25 7.65
C LEU A 147 6.70 -0.82 7.97
N HIS A 148 7.84 -0.68 8.66
CA HIS A 148 8.38 0.62 9.07
C HIS A 148 8.96 1.40 7.90
N PHE A 149 9.53 0.71 6.91
CA PHE A 149 10.06 1.33 5.70
C PHE A 149 9.00 2.14 4.94
N ARG A 150 7.72 1.69 4.97
CA ARG A 150 6.61 2.44 4.35
C ARG A 150 6.34 3.81 4.97
N SER A 151 6.92 4.11 6.12
CA SER A 151 6.77 5.41 6.78
C SER A 151 7.92 6.40 6.53
N ILE A 152 9.00 5.98 5.87
CA ILE A 152 10.24 6.77 5.67
C ILE A 152 10.76 6.77 4.24
N GLU A 153 10.11 6.08 3.32
CA GLU A 153 10.47 6.09 1.92
C GLU A 153 10.49 7.52 1.37
N GLU A 154 11.14 7.77 0.22
CA GLU A 154 11.10 9.08 -0.43
C GLU A 154 9.66 9.57 -0.64
N THR A 155 8.74 8.62 -0.82
CA THR A 155 7.30 8.85 -0.90
C THR A 155 6.59 7.96 0.13
N PRO A 156 6.42 8.40 1.39
CA PRO A 156 5.81 7.59 2.44
C PRO A 156 4.37 7.18 2.12
N HIS A 157 4.05 5.90 2.30
CA HIS A 157 2.71 5.36 2.06
C HIS A 157 2.10 4.78 3.34
N TYR A 158 1.60 5.64 4.23
CA TYR A 158 1.08 5.19 5.54
C TYR A 158 -0.08 4.21 5.43
N THR A 159 -0.92 4.33 4.39
CA THR A 159 -2.05 3.43 4.15
C THR A 159 -1.61 1.98 3.97
N LEU A 160 -0.42 1.77 3.38
CA LEU A 160 0.16 0.44 3.19
C LEU A 160 0.69 -0.19 4.47
N MET A 161 0.79 0.52 5.60
CA MET A 161 1.17 -0.08 6.88
C MET A 161 0.13 -1.06 7.42
N GLY A 162 -1.01 -1.25 6.76
CA GLY A 162 -2.05 -2.24 7.09
C GLY A 162 -1.64 -3.72 6.93
N HIS A 163 -0.37 -4.08 7.18
CA HIS A 163 0.16 -5.45 7.04
C HIS A 163 -0.55 -6.47 7.94
N PHE A 164 -1.21 -6.04 9.00
CA PHE A 164 -2.03 -6.93 9.86
C PHE A 164 -3.10 -7.69 9.06
N LEU A 165 -3.58 -7.15 7.92
CA LEU A 165 -4.50 -7.82 7.03
C LEU A 165 -3.87 -9.07 6.39
N ILE A 166 -2.58 -9.00 6.04
CA ILE A 166 -1.81 -10.13 5.50
C ILE A 166 -1.67 -11.20 6.58
N LEU A 167 -1.37 -10.83 7.83
CA LEU A 167 -1.28 -11.78 8.95
C LEU A 167 -2.62 -12.43 9.25
N ALA A 168 -3.72 -11.66 9.19
CA ALA A 168 -5.07 -12.20 9.35
C ALA A 168 -5.41 -13.22 8.25
N ALA A 169 -5.11 -12.90 6.98
CA ALA A 169 -5.32 -13.80 5.87
C ALA A 169 -4.46 -15.06 5.97
N LEU A 170 -3.18 -14.93 6.33
CA LEU A 170 -2.30 -16.09 6.58
C LEU A 170 -2.83 -16.98 7.72
N SER A 171 -3.39 -16.37 8.78
CA SER A 171 -4.03 -17.15 9.85
C SER A 171 -5.22 -17.97 9.34
N CYS A 172 -6.05 -17.41 8.44
CA CYS A 172 -7.16 -18.13 7.82
C CYS A 172 -6.67 -19.24 6.88
N VAL A 173 -5.57 -19.00 6.13
CA VAL A 173 -4.93 -20.04 5.30
C VAL A 173 -4.40 -21.18 6.18
N LEU A 174 -3.75 -20.87 7.31
CA LEU A 174 -3.24 -21.90 8.23
C LEU A 174 -4.36 -22.75 8.86
N ASP A 175 -5.51 -22.14 9.16
CA ASP A 175 -6.68 -22.91 9.61
C ASP A 175 -7.17 -23.90 8.58
N TRP A 176 -7.20 -23.50 7.34
CA TRP A 176 -7.50 -24.41 6.25
C TRP A 176 -6.44 -25.51 6.14
N VAL A 177 -5.16 -25.12 6.13
CA VAL A 177 -4.02 -26.04 5.97
C VAL A 177 -3.97 -27.11 7.05
N PHE A 178 -4.13 -26.73 8.33
CA PHE A 178 -3.93 -27.65 9.45
C PHE A 178 -5.21 -28.25 9.99
N ARG A 179 -6.38 -27.59 9.78
CA ARG A 179 -7.65 -27.97 10.40
C ARG A 179 -8.78 -28.22 9.41
N HIS A 180 -8.54 -27.99 8.10
CA HIS A 180 -9.59 -28.01 7.05
C HIS A 180 -10.80 -27.13 7.39
N ARG A 181 -10.55 -26.03 8.12
CA ARG A 181 -11.59 -25.10 8.56
C ARG A 181 -11.62 -23.89 7.65
N PHE A 182 -12.70 -23.75 6.90
CA PHE A 182 -12.96 -22.58 6.05
C PHE A 182 -14.09 -21.74 6.65
N ASN A 183 -13.79 -20.56 7.14
CA ASN A 183 -14.75 -19.62 7.68
C ASN A 183 -15.06 -18.51 6.69
N ARG A 184 -16.19 -18.64 5.96
CA ARG A 184 -16.62 -17.67 4.95
C ARG A 184 -16.84 -16.26 5.51
N ILE A 185 -17.36 -16.15 6.73
CA ILE A 185 -17.65 -14.85 7.35
C ILE A 185 -16.33 -14.13 7.66
N GLU A 186 -15.35 -14.83 8.22
CA GLU A 186 -14.03 -14.26 8.53
C GLU A 186 -13.34 -13.75 7.24
N TRP A 187 -13.42 -14.51 6.15
CA TRP A 187 -12.91 -14.10 4.86
C TRP A 187 -13.70 -12.91 4.25
N ALA A 188 -15.02 -12.94 4.32
CA ALA A 188 -15.84 -11.84 3.81
C ALA A 188 -15.53 -10.52 4.55
N ILE A 189 -15.43 -10.56 5.87
CA ILE A 189 -15.04 -9.39 6.68
C ILE A 189 -13.64 -8.91 6.27
N LEU A 190 -12.66 -9.81 6.15
CA LEU A 190 -11.29 -9.48 5.82
C LEU A 190 -11.17 -8.83 4.45
N LEU A 191 -11.81 -9.38 3.43
CA LEU A 191 -11.82 -8.84 2.07
C LEU A 191 -12.54 -7.49 2.00
N THR A 192 -13.68 -7.36 2.70
CA THR A 192 -14.42 -6.09 2.80
C THR A 192 -13.60 -5.00 3.49
N LEU A 193 -12.89 -5.34 4.57
CA LEU A 193 -12.00 -4.39 5.23
C LEU A 193 -10.85 -3.99 4.32
N SER A 194 -10.19 -4.95 3.67
CA SER A 194 -9.00 -4.68 2.88
C SER A 194 -9.29 -3.82 1.63
N ILE A 195 -10.44 -4.01 0.95
CA ILE A 195 -10.81 -3.20 -0.22
C ILE A 195 -11.03 -1.72 0.13
N GLY A 196 -11.53 -1.41 1.32
CA GLY A 196 -11.75 -0.03 1.77
C GLY A 196 -10.57 0.53 2.58
N ILE A 197 -9.46 -0.22 2.72
CA ILE A 197 -8.21 0.30 3.26
C ILE A 197 -7.26 0.62 2.12
N HIS A 198 -6.87 -0.39 1.30
CA HIS A 198 -5.96 -0.16 0.19
C HIS A 198 -6.02 -1.30 -0.83
N PHE A 199 -6.03 -0.96 -2.13
CA PHE A 199 -6.20 -1.93 -3.20
C PHE A 199 -5.12 -3.03 -3.23
N TYR A 200 -3.84 -2.69 -3.00
CA TYR A 200 -2.77 -3.70 -2.93
C TYR A 200 -3.00 -4.71 -1.80
N LEU A 201 -3.39 -4.26 -0.62
CA LEU A 201 -3.68 -5.14 0.52
C LEU A 201 -4.91 -6.02 0.23
N PHE A 202 -5.91 -5.46 -0.47
CA PHE A 202 -7.06 -6.25 -0.94
C PHE A 202 -6.61 -7.36 -1.90
N VAL A 203 -5.82 -7.06 -2.92
CA VAL A 203 -5.36 -8.08 -3.87
C VAL A 203 -4.49 -9.14 -3.19
N MET A 204 -3.63 -8.75 -2.24
CA MET A 204 -2.82 -9.69 -1.45
C MET A 204 -3.69 -10.64 -0.61
N THR A 205 -4.69 -10.11 0.08
CA THR A 205 -5.62 -10.92 0.87
C THR A 205 -6.51 -11.79 -0.01
N PHE A 206 -6.91 -11.27 -1.17
CA PHE A 206 -7.70 -12.03 -2.16
C PHE A 206 -6.90 -13.18 -2.77
N LEU A 207 -5.62 -13.00 -3.10
CA LEU A 207 -4.76 -14.10 -3.55
C LEU A 207 -4.63 -15.19 -2.49
N LEU A 208 -4.48 -14.82 -1.22
CA LEU A 208 -4.47 -15.80 -0.12
C LEU A 208 -5.82 -16.51 0.05
N TYR A 209 -6.94 -15.81 -0.18
CA TYR A 209 -8.28 -16.40 -0.20
C TYR A 209 -8.46 -17.45 -1.31
N THR A 210 -7.80 -17.29 -2.46
CA THR A 210 -7.91 -18.28 -3.55
C THR A 210 -7.36 -19.66 -3.17
N ILE A 211 -6.42 -19.74 -2.22
CA ILE A 211 -5.80 -21.02 -1.81
C ILE A 211 -6.86 -22.01 -1.27
N PRO A 212 -7.60 -21.72 -0.18
CA PRO A 212 -8.58 -22.66 0.34
C PRO A 212 -9.73 -22.92 -0.63
N ILE A 213 -10.12 -21.95 -1.45
CA ILE A 213 -11.20 -22.11 -2.43
C ILE A 213 -10.82 -23.09 -3.53
N LEU A 214 -9.63 -22.94 -4.10
CA LEU A 214 -9.14 -23.82 -5.15
C LEU A 214 -8.89 -25.23 -4.61
N GLU A 215 -8.31 -25.36 -3.41
CA GLU A 215 -8.09 -26.67 -2.78
C GLU A 215 -9.42 -27.38 -2.50
N ALA A 216 -10.41 -26.70 -1.90
CA ALA A 216 -11.73 -27.27 -1.64
C ALA A 216 -12.46 -27.70 -2.92
N SER A 217 -12.24 -26.98 -4.02
CA SER A 217 -12.80 -27.35 -5.32
C SER A 217 -12.12 -28.56 -5.93
N TRP A 218 -10.81 -28.73 -5.66
CA TRP A 218 -10.00 -29.81 -6.21
C TRP A 218 -10.20 -31.14 -5.48
N GLU A 219 -10.47 -31.13 -4.19
CA GLU A 219 -10.71 -32.35 -3.38
C GLU A 219 -12.01 -33.08 -3.75
N ARG A 220 -12.91 -32.46 -4.49
CA ARG A 220 -14.18 -33.06 -4.91
C ARG A 220 -13.99 -33.95 -6.13
N GLU A 221 -14.42 -35.20 -6.06
CA GLU A 221 -14.45 -36.12 -7.18
C GLU A 221 -15.57 -35.74 -8.17
N SER A 222 -15.32 -34.76 -9.04
CA SER A 222 -16.28 -34.28 -10.03
C SER A 222 -15.58 -33.80 -11.30
N SER A 223 -16.30 -33.68 -12.42
CA SER A 223 -15.76 -33.15 -13.67
C SER A 223 -15.29 -31.70 -13.50
N LEU A 224 -14.33 -31.25 -14.29
CA LEU A 224 -13.80 -29.88 -14.25
C LEU A 224 -14.90 -28.84 -14.45
N SER A 225 -15.85 -29.09 -15.36
CA SER A 225 -17.00 -28.21 -15.59
C SER A 225 -17.88 -28.09 -14.35
N HIS A 226 -18.17 -29.19 -13.68
CA HIS A 226 -19.00 -29.18 -12.47
C HIS A 226 -18.31 -28.43 -11.32
N ARG A 227 -16.99 -28.63 -11.16
CA ARG A 227 -16.18 -27.87 -10.17
C ARG A 227 -16.20 -26.37 -10.44
N PHE A 228 -16.03 -25.97 -11.70
CA PHE A 228 -16.08 -24.58 -12.13
C PHE A 228 -17.45 -23.94 -11.83
N PHE A 229 -18.55 -24.61 -12.19
CA PHE A 229 -19.89 -24.10 -11.91
C PHE A 229 -20.20 -24.03 -10.41
N GLN A 230 -19.76 -25.00 -9.62
CA GLN A 230 -19.93 -24.95 -8.17
C GLN A 230 -19.12 -23.79 -7.58
N LEU A 231 -17.88 -23.60 -7.99
CA LEU A 231 -17.02 -22.49 -7.56
C LEU A 231 -17.70 -21.15 -7.91
N LEU A 232 -18.12 -20.99 -9.15
CA LEU A 232 -18.81 -19.78 -9.60
C LEU A 232 -20.04 -19.51 -8.74
N ARG A 233 -20.92 -20.50 -8.56
CA ARG A 233 -22.14 -20.35 -7.75
C ARG A 233 -21.84 -20.00 -6.29
N SER A 234 -20.80 -20.59 -5.71
CA SER A 234 -20.49 -20.38 -4.29
C SER A 234 -19.82 -19.04 -4.01
N GLU A 235 -19.04 -18.50 -4.96
CA GLU A 235 -18.25 -17.29 -4.75
C GLU A 235 -18.89 -16.04 -5.37
N THR A 236 -19.83 -16.19 -6.33
CA THR A 236 -20.54 -15.07 -6.97
C THR A 236 -21.16 -14.08 -5.97
N PRO A 237 -21.83 -14.49 -4.88
CA PRO A 237 -22.39 -13.53 -3.93
C PRO A 237 -21.33 -12.64 -3.28
N LEU A 238 -20.20 -13.22 -2.87
CA LEU A 238 -19.09 -12.46 -2.27
C LEU A 238 -18.46 -11.54 -3.31
N LEU A 239 -18.21 -12.03 -4.52
CA LEU A 239 -17.62 -11.22 -5.60
C LEU A 239 -18.56 -10.06 -6.01
N ALA A 240 -19.86 -10.29 -6.02
CA ALA A 240 -20.86 -9.26 -6.30
C ALA A 240 -20.86 -8.16 -5.20
N ILE A 241 -20.78 -8.56 -3.92
CA ILE A 241 -20.64 -7.61 -2.81
C ILE A 241 -19.35 -6.80 -2.94
N LEU A 242 -18.20 -7.45 -3.19
CA LEU A 242 -16.92 -6.78 -3.33
C LEU A 242 -16.91 -5.84 -4.55
N GLY A 243 -17.50 -6.25 -5.68
CA GLY A 243 -17.65 -5.42 -6.87
C GLY A 243 -18.56 -4.20 -6.62
N GLY A 244 -19.68 -4.41 -5.91
CA GLY A 244 -20.56 -3.33 -5.48
C GLY A 244 -19.85 -2.35 -4.54
N LEU A 245 -19.09 -2.85 -3.58
CA LEU A 245 -18.27 -2.01 -2.68
C LEU A 245 -17.20 -1.24 -3.44
N ALA A 246 -16.50 -1.88 -4.39
CA ALA A 246 -15.54 -1.20 -5.24
C ALA A 246 -16.19 -0.05 -6.01
N TYR A 247 -17.39 -0.27 -6.55
CA TYR A 247 -18.15 0.78 -7.22
C TYR A 247 -18.53 1.92 -6.25
N CYS A 248 -19.08 1.59 -5.09
CA CYS A 248 -19.46 2.58 -4.08
C CYS A 248 -18.26 3.42 -3.59
N LEU A 249 -17.07 2.83 -3.49
CA LEU A 249 -15.84 3.50 -3.05
C LEU A 249 -15.18 4.32 -4.17
N GLY A 250 -15.67 4.26 -5.42
CA GLY A 250 -15.17 5.07 -6.53
C GLY A 250 -13.97 4.47 -7.28
N TYR A 251 -13.75 3.16 -7.24
CA TYR A 251 -12.68 2.50 -8.01
C TYR A 251 -12.85 2.59 -9.52
N PHE A 252 -14.05 2.88 -10.01
CA PHE A 252 -14.36 2.97 -11.43
C PHE A 252 -14.47 4.41 -11.96
N GLU A 253 -14.11 5.40 -11.13
CA GLU A 253 -14.12 6.82 -11.51
C GLU A 253 -13.05 7.15 -12.58
N VAL A 254 -11.95 6.42 -12.59
CA VAL A 254 -10.89 6.56 -13.59
C VAL A 254 -10.91 5.35 -14.53
N PRO A 255 -10.95 5.55 -15.86
CA PRO A 255 -10.90 4.46 -16.83
C PRO A 255 -9.63 3.61 -16.71
N ALA A 256 -9.77 2.28 -16.74
CA ALA A 256 -8.66 1.36 -16.52
C ALA A 256 -7.57 1.46 -17.61
N GLY A 257 -7.93 1.82 -18.85
CA GLY A 257 -7.01 1.91 -19.98
C GLY A 257 -6.04 3.11 -19.93
N ASP A 258 -6.48 4.22 -19.37
CA ASP A 258 -5.71 5.47 -19.35
C ASP A 258 -4.82 5.62 -18.11
N SER A 259 -5.03 4.76 -17.12
CA SER A 259 -4.30 4.80 -15.85
C SER A 259 -3.02 3.96 -15.82
N SER A 260 -2.58 3.42 -16.97
CA SER A 260 -1.36 2.61 -17.04
C SER A 260 -0.15 3.46 -16.71
N SER A 261 0.35 3.33 -15.50
CA SER A 261 1.56 4.02 -15.07
C SER A 261 2.79 3.24 -15.51
N ALA A 262 3.78 3.92 -16.06
CA ALA A 262 5.13 3.38 -16.14
C ALA A 262 5.59 2.95 -14.75
N GLY A 263 6.19 1.78 -14.60
CA GLY A 263 6.69 1.33 -13.28
C GLY A 263 6.66 -0.18 -13.10
N PHE A 264 5.78 -0.89 -13.81
CA PHE A 264 5.82 -2.36 -13.79
C PHE A 264 7.17 -2.85 -14.33
N GLY A 265 7.89 -3.63 -13.53
CA GLY A 265 9.27 -4.04 -13.79
C GLY A 265 10.33 -3.13 -13.16
N LEU A 266 10.00 -1.87 -12.84
CA LEU A 266 10.89 -0.99 -12.08
C LEU A 266 10.63 -1.10 -10.57
N PHE A 267 9.36 -1.14 -10.18
CA PHE A 267 8.92 -1.22 -8.77
C PHE A 267 8.67 -2.66 -8.33
N SER A 268 9.54 -3.58 -8.74
CA SER A 268 9.49 -5.00 -8.39
C SER A 268 10.60 -5.35 -7.40
N MET A 269 10.47 -6.49 -6.72
CA MET A 269 11.56 -7.01 -5.91
C MET A 269 12.66 -7.64 -6.78
N ASP A 270 13.86 -7.72 -6.23
CA ASP A 270 14.97 -8.54 -6.70
C ASP A 270 14.97 -9.89 -5.97
N LEU A 271 15.59 -10.92 -6.53
CA LEU A 271 15.71 -12.23 -5.88
C LEU A 271 16.38 -12.17 -4.51
N ILE A 272 17.29 -11.20 -4.31
CA ILE A 272 17.98 -11.01 -3.03
C ILE A 272 17.31 -10.00 -2.11
N SER A 273 16.15 -9.41 -2.49
CA SER A 273 15.50 -8.37 -1.70
C SER A 273 15.25 -8.75 -0.23
N PHE A 274 14.99 -10.02 0.07
CA PHE A 274 14.81 -10.49 1.44
C PHE A 274 16.09 -10.39 2.30
N LEU A 275 17.24 -10.32 1.66
CA LEU A 275 18.55 -10.18 2.30
C LEU A 275 19.14 -8.77 2.12
N ASN A 276 18.59 -7.92 1.22
CA ASN A 276 19.11 -6.60 0.92
C ASN A 276 18.61 -5.56 1.92
N SER A 277 19.51 -5.07 2.76
CA SER A 277 19.19 -4.13 3.84
C SER A 277 19.12 -2.66 3.43
N GLU A 278 19.59 -2.30 2.23
CA GLU A 278 19.69 -0.90 1.76
C GLU A 278 20.51 0.02 2.71
N GLY A 279 21.39 -0.53 3.51
CA GLY A 279 22.13 0.21 4.55
C GLY A 279 21.39 0.33 5.88
N PHE A 280 20.21 -0.29 6.02
CA PHE A 280 19.42 -0.27 7.26
C PHE A 280 19.73 -1.43 8.23
N SER A 281 20.81 -2.20 8.00
CA SER A 281 21.29 -3.23 8.92
C SER A 281 22.41 -2.71 9.81
N GLY A 282 22.32 -2.99 11.11
CA GLY A 282 23.36 -2.66 12.08
C GLY A 282 24.67 -3.43 11.89
N THR A 283 24.62 -4.52 11.11
CA THR A 283 25.83 -5.29 10.75
C THR A 283 26.68 -4.63 9.67
N GLY A 284 26.13 -3.68 8.89
CA GLY A 284 26.73 -3.21 7.64
C GLY A 284 26.84 -4.27 6.55
N ALA A 285 26.44 -5.53 6.85
CA ALA A 285 26.31 -6.61 5.88
C ALA A 285 24.96 -6.50 5.15
N PHE A 286 24.76 -7.32 4.13
CA PHE A 286 23.50 -7.37 3.40
C PHE A 286 23.13 -6.08 2.64
N GLU A 287 24.11 -5.28 2.25
CA GLU A 287 23.92 -4.14 1.35
C GLU A 287 24.39 -4.52 -0.05
N PHE A 288 23.51 -5.19 -0.80
CA PHE A 288 23.85 -5.77 -2.10
C PHE A 288 23.50 -4.86 -3.29
N MET A 289 22.51 -3.99 -3.13
CA MET A 289 22.07 -3.10 -4.18
C MET A 289 21.39 -1.86 -3.61
N ARG A 290 21.50 -0.75 -4.34
CA ARG A 290 20.80 0.51 -4.07
C ARG A 290 20.06 0.99 -5.32
N GLY A 291 19.02 1.78 -5.15
CA GLY A 291 18.29 2.43 -6.22
C GLY A 291 16.78 2.19 -6.17
N LEU A 292 16.06 2.74 -7.14
CA LEU A 292 14.59 2.78 -7.16
C LEU A 292 13.96 1.39 -7.07
N LYS A 293 14.53 0.39 -7.76
CA LYS A 293 14.00 -0.98 -7.71
C LYS A 293 14.11 -1.58 -6.31
N SER A 294 15.22 -1.34 -5.62
CA SER A 294 15.41 -1.86 -4.27
C SER A 294 14.47 -1.18 -3.26
N ARG A 295 14.24 0.13 -3.37
CA ARG A 295 13.36 0.89 -2.47
C ARG A 295 11.90 0.44 -2.55
N GLU A 296 11.29 0.47 -3.72
CA GLU A 296 9.90 0.01 -3.90
C GLU A 296 9.73 -1.49 -3.68
N GLY A 297 10.75 -2.27 -4.01
CA GLY A 297 10.84 -3.71 -3.76
C GLY A 297 11.45 -4.10 -2.41
N PHE A 298 11.57 -3.17 -1.45
CA PHE A 298 12.20 -3.42 -0.15
C PHE A 298 11.48 -4.53 0.61
N GLN A 299 12.23 -5.61 0.88
CA GLN A 299 11.73 -6.84 1.50
C GLN A 299 12.63 -7.33 2.64
N TYR A 300 13.64 -6.56 3.04
CA TYR A 300 14.56 -6.98 4.09
C TYR A 300 13.80 -7.51 5.30
N LEU A 301 14.19 -8.70 5.75
CA LEU A 301 13.49 -9.39 6.83
C LEU A 301 14.03 -9.01 8.22
N GLY A 302 15.27 -8.50 8.29
CA GLY A 302 16.02 -8.36 9.51
C GLY A 302 16.72 -9.67 9.92
N LEU A 303 17.85 -9.54 10.56
CA LEU A 303 18.74 -10.68 10.88
C LEU A 303 18.06 -11.71 11.78
N GLY A 304 17.23 -11.31 12.73
CA GLY A 304 16.51 -12.23 13.61
C GLY A 304 15.50 -13.11 12.85
N ALA A 305 14.76 -12.54 11.88
CA ALA A 305 13.86 -13.29 11.03
C ALA A 305 14.63 -14.17 10.03
N ILE A 306 15.73 -13.69 9.43
CA ILE A 306 16.60 -14.47 8.53
C ILE A 306 17.15 -15.70 9.25
N LEU A 307 17.70 -15.53 10.45
CA LEU A 307 18.20 -16.64 11.26
C LEU A 307 17.08 -17.61 11.65
N SER A 308 15.89 -17.10 12.01
CA SER A 308 14.73 -17.95 12.27
C SER A 308 14.41 -18.87 11.08
N ILE A 309 14.41 -18.30 9.88
CA ILE A 309 14.14 -19.04 8.63
C ILE A 309 15.26 -20.05 8.37
N GLY A 310 16.52 -19.66 8.48
CA GLY A 310 17.67 -20.54 8.28
C GLY A 310 17.65 -21.76 9.21
N ILE A 311 17.44 -21.53 10.51
CA ILE A 311 17.35 -22.60 11.52
C ILE A 311 16.08 -23.45 11.28
N GLY A 312 14.95 -22.82 10.92
CA GLY A 312 13.72 -23.51 10.61
C GLY A 312 13.88 -24.46 9.40
N LEU A 313 14.47 -23.99 8.31
CA LEU A 313 14.71 -24.79 7.10
C LEU A 313 15.66 -25.96 7.34
N SER A 314 16.70 -25.77 8.16
CA SER A 314 17.65 -26.84 8.52
C SER A 314 16.99 -27.96 9.36
N SER A 315 15.74 -27.75 9.81
CA SER A 315 15.03 -28.66 10.72
C SER A 315 14.33 -29.82 10.00
N GLY A 316 14.38 -29.86 8.66
CA GLY A 316 13.71 -30.87 7.83
C GLY A 316 12.22 -30.59 7.58
N PRO A 317 11.57 -31.34 6.68
CA PRO A 317 10.18 -31.09 6.31
C PRO A 317 9.21 -31.42 7.44
N ILE A 318 8.11 -30.64 7.54
CA ILE A 318 6.98 -30.96 8.42
C ILE A 318 6.37 -32.28 7.93
N ARG A 319 6.52 -33.36 8.72
CA ARG A 319 6.13 -34.73 8.35
C ARG A 319 4.64 -34.94 8.06
N ASN A 320 3.76 -34.01 8.41
CA ASN A 320 2.30 -34.20 8.39
C ASN A 320 1.57 -33.40 7.28
N LEU A 321 2.27 -32.79 6.32
CA LEU A 321 1.61 -32.15 5.19
C LEU A 321 1.25 -33.21 4.14
N ARG A 322 -0.06 -33.42 3.90
CA ARG A 322 -0.53 -34.35 2.86
C ARG A 322 -0.02 -33.90 1.49
N PRO A 323 0.56 -34.79 0.68
CA PRO A 323 1.12 -34.44 -0.64
C PRO A 323 0.12 -33.75 -1.57
N THR A 324 -1.16 -34.15 -1.52
CA THR A 324 -2.23 -33.59 -2.36
C THR A 324 -2.52 -32.13 -2.03
N ILE A 325 -2.37 -31.72 -0.78
CA ILE A 325 -2.64 -30.35 -0.32
C ILE A 325 -1.49 -29.41 -0.71
N MET A 326 -0.27 -29.90 -0.84
CA MET A 326 0.86 -29.13 -1.37
C MET A 326 0.68 -28.75 -2.85
N ALA A 327 -0.12 -29.51 -3.59
CA ALA A 327 -0.19 -29.39 -5.03
C ALA A 327 -0.76 -28.05 -5.52
N ILE A 328 -1.85 -27.53 -4.92
CA ILE A 328 -2.50 -26.28 -5.38
C ILE A 328 -1.82 -25.04 -4.81
N ARG A 329 -1.23 -25.12 -3.61
CA ARG A 329 -0.49 -24.02 -3.00
C ARG A 329 0.70 -23.58 -3.82
N ILE A 330 1.41 -24.55 -4.43
CA ILE A 330 2.61 -24.28 -5.22
C ILE A 330 2.34 -23.29 -6.37
N PRO A 331 1.32 -23.45 -7.23
CA PRO A 331 1.01 -22.49 -8.28
C PRO A 331 0.62 -21.08 -7.76
N VAL A 332 -0.14 -20.98 -6.66
CA VAL A 332 -0.51 -19.69 -6.08
C VAL A 332 0.71 -19.01 -5.47
N ILE A 333 1.54 -19.74 -4.72
CA ILE A 333 2.79 -19.21 -4.17
C ILE A 333 3.75 -18.82 -5.29
N ALA A 334 3.85 -19.65 -6.34
CA ALA A 334 4.65 -19.36 -7.53
C ALA A 334 4.14 -18.09 -8.23
N PHE A 335 2.82 -17.93 -8.37
CA PHE A 335 2.23 -16.70 -8.93
C PHE A 335 2.59 -15.46 -8.11
N ILE A 336 2.43 -15.52 -6.79
CA ILE A 336 2.81 -14.43 -5.89
C ILE A 336 4.29 -14.08 -6.03
N ALA A 337 5.17 -15.09 -6.04
CA ALA A 337 6.62 -14.91 -6.15
C ALA A 337 7.00 -14.33 -7.52
N ILE A 338 6.48 -14.88 -8.60
CA ILE A 338 6.75 -14.42 -9.96
C ILE A 338 6.20 -13.02 -10.17
N PHE A 339 4.99 -12.73 -9.68
CA PHE A 339 4.40 -11.41 -9.76
C PHE A 339 5.22 -10.37 -8.98
N ALA A 340 5.74 -10.72 -7.80
CA ALA A 340 6.62 -9.85 -7.02
C ALA A 340 7.94 -9.53 -7.75
N LEU A 341 8.49 -10.49 -8.49
CA LEU A 341 9.67 -10.31 -9.33
C LEU A 341 9.38 -9.53 -10.62
N SER A 342 8.12 -9.56 -11.10
CA SER A 342 7.65 -8.80 -12.26
C SER A 342 8.22 -9.23 -13.62
N SER A 343 7.84 -8.50 -14.67
CA SER A 343 8.29 -8.71 -16.06
C SER A 343 9.78 -8.45 -16.30
N ARG A 344 10.51 -7.98 -15.30
CA ARG A 344 11.95 -7.75 -15.35
C ARG A 344 12.59 -8.32 -14.10
N ILE A 345 12.81 -9.64 -14.11
CA ILE A 345 13.41 -10.34 -12.96
C ILE A 345 14.78 -9.74 -12.66
N GLY A 346 14.96 -9.30 -11.42
CA GLY A 346 16.20 -8.72 -10.92
C GLY A 346 17.03 -9.72 -10.16
N ILE A 347 18.35 -9.67 -10.39
CA ILE A 347 19.37 -10.45 -9.68
C ILE A 347 20.52 -9.52 -9.35
N PHE A 348 20.78 -9.26 -8.08
CA PHE A 348 21.82 -8.32 -7.60
C PHE A 348 21.75 -6.93 -8.26
N GLY A 349 20.54 -6.39 -8.42
CA GLY A 349 20.31 -5.09 -9.05
C GLY A 349 20.35 -5.08 -10.59
N HIS A 350 20.78 -6.16 -11.22
CA HIS A 350 20.74 -6.31 -12.66
C HIS A 350 19.40 -6.92 -13.10
N THR A 351 18.79 -6.35 -14.14
CA THR A 351 17.50 -6.83 -14.65
C THR A 351 17.67 -7.65 -15.91
N LEU A 352 17.01 -8.81 -15.95
CA LEU A 352 16.91 -9.59 -17.17
C LEU A 352 16.07 -8.84 -18.23
N PRO A 353 16.38 -9.00 -19.52
CA PRO A 353 15.49 -8.54 -20.59
C PRO A 353 14.07 -9.10 -20.43
N VAL A 354 13.06 -8.32 -20.80
CA VAL A 354 11.63 -8.69 -20.65
C VAL A 354 11.33 -10.05 -21.27
N PHE A 355 11.87 -10.34 -22.44
CA PHE A 355 11.69 -11.63 -23.10
C PHE A 355 12.24 -12.81 -22.26
N LEU A 356 13.47 -12.69 -21.74
CA LEU A 356 14.07 -13.73 -20.90
C LEU A 356 13.33 -13.88 -19.56
N SER A 357 12.88 -12.79 -18.98
CA SER A 357 12.03 -12.83 -17.78
C SER A 357 10.73 -13.60 -18.06
N GLY A 358 10.03 -13.30 -19.15
CA GLY A 358 8.81 -13.99 -19.55
C GLY A 358 9.02 -15.48 -19.84
N VAL A 359 10.14 -15.87 -20.45
CA VAL A 359 10.51 -17.30 -20.64
C VAL A 359 10.74 -17.98 -19.29
N LEU A 360 11.46 -17.32 -18.38
CA LEU A 360 11.72 -17.89 -17.04
C LEU A 360 10.42 -18.02 -16.23
N GLU A 361 9.55 -17.02 -16.25
CA GLU A 361 8.22 -17.07 -15.63
C GLU A 361 7.41 -18.26 -16.15
N PHE A 362 7.35 -18.42 -17.47
CA PHE A 362 6.65 -19.53 -18.11
C PHE A 362 7.21 -20.88 -17.67
N VAL A 363 8.54 -21.04 -17.65
CA VAL A 363 9.19 -22.28 -17.19
C VAL A 363 8.88 -22.55 -15.72
N LEU A 364 8.95 -21.53 -14.86
CA LEU A 364 8.63 -21.67 -13.43
C LEU A 364 7.16 -22.08 -13.21
N PHE A 365 6.22 -21.51 -13.98
CA PHE A 365 4.83 -21.95 -13.94
C PHE A 365 4.65 -23.37 -14.45
N CYS A 366 5.35 -23.77 -15.51
CA CYS A 366 5.33 -25.17 -15.97
C CYS A 366 5.83 -26.13 -14.88
N MET A 367 6.92 -25.78 -14.20
CA MET A 367 7.46 -26.58 -13.10
C MET A 367 6.48 -26.65 -11.92
N ALA A 368 5.87 -25.53 -11.54
CA ALA A 368 4.89 -25.48 -10.47
C ALA A 368 3.64 -26.34 -10.78
N LEU A 369 3.10 -26.23 -12.00
CA LEU A 369 1.94 -27.01 -12.44
C LEU A 369 2.25 -28.51 -12.55
N ARG A 370 3.44 -28.88 -13.05
CA ARG A 370 3.89 -30.28 -13.08
C ARG A 370 4.05 -30.87 -11.69
N ARG A 371 4.56 -30.08 -10.74
CA ARG A 371 4.67 -30.52 -9.35
C ARG A 371 3.30 -30.66 -8.68
N MET A 372 2.31 -29.84 -9.09
CA MET A 372 0.92 -29.96 -8.67
C MET A 372 0.29 -31.27 -9.14
N ASN A 373 0.44 -31.58 -10.40
CA ASN A 373 -0.11 -32.83 -10.99
C ASN A 373 0.86 -33.40 -12.02
N PRO A 374 1.70 -34.39 -11.60
CA PRO A 374 2.66 -35.03 -12.49
C PRO A 374 2.03 -35.79 -13.66
N SER A 375 0.74 -36.15 -13.56
CA SER A 375 0.02 -36.88 -14.61
C SER A 375 -0.54 -35.99 -15.71
N LEU A 376 -0.56 -34.64 -15.53
CA LEU A 376 -0.99 -33.73 -16.58
C LEU A 376 -0.06 -33.87 -17.81
N SER A 377 -0.67 -33.99 -18.99
CA SER A 377 0.08 -33.94 -20.24
C SER A 377 0.74 -32.56 -20.43
N LEU A 378 1.77 -32.50 -21.28
CA LEU A 378 2.57 -31.30 -21.46
C LEU A 378 1.73 -30.12 -22.01
N LEU A 379 0.81 -30.40 -22.94
CA LEU A 379 0.02 -29.34 -23.61
C LEU A 379 -0.87 -28.52 -22.67
N PRO A 380 -1.72 -29.12 -21.79
CA PRO A 380 -2.44 -28.34 -20.78
C PRO A 380 -1.53 -27.59 -19.81
N VAL A 381 -0.39 -28.16 -19.43
CA VAL A 381 0.59 -27.48 -18.57
C VAL A 381 1.11 -26.22 -19.26
N MET A 382 1.51 -26.30 -20.51
CA MET A 382 2.00 -25.16 -21.29
C MET A 382 0.90 -24.10 -21.48
N PHE A 383 -0.34 -24.52 -21.77
CA PHE A 383 -1.47 -23.59 -21.92
C PHE A 383 -1.75 -22.82 -20.62
N LEU A 384 -1.83 -23.50 -19.48
CA LEU A 384 -2.06 -22.89 -18.17
C LEU A 384 -0.88 -22.00 -17.75
N ALA A 385 0.35 -22.44 -18.00
CA ALA A 385 1.54 -21.61 -17.72
C ALA A 385 1.55 -20.35 -18.56
N GLY A 386 1.20 -20.42 -19.85
CA GLY A 386 1.05 -19.25 -20.71
C GLY A 386 -0.06 -18.31 -20.25
N ALA A 387 -1.21 -18.85 -19.79
CA ALA A 387 -2.29 -18.03 -19.23
C ALA A 387 -1.85 -17.32 -17.94
N LEU A 388 -1.12 -17.99 -17.04
CA LEU A 388 -0.60 -17.38 -15.80
C LEU A 388 0.45 -16.32 -16.11
N THR A 389 1.37 -16.56 -17.03
CA THR A 389 2.34 -15.54 -17.49
C THR A 389 1.61 -14.35 -18.10
N GLY A 390 0.61 -14.61 -18.97
CA GLY A 390 -0.23 -13.55 -19.54
C GLY A 390 -0.96 -12.72 -18.47
N LEU A 391 -1.45 -13.37 -17.39
CA LEU A 391 -2.10 -12.68 -16.28
C LEU A 391 -1.13 -11.78 -15.50
N VAL A 392 0.13 -12.18 -15.31
CA VAL A 392 1.18 -11.33 -14.71
C VAL A 392 1.34 -10.04 -15.52
N HIS A 393 1.47 -10.16 -16.83
CA HIS A 393 1.65 -9.00 -17.71
C HIS A 393 0.38 -8.15 -17.87
N LEU A 394 -0.79 -8.74 -17.78
CA LEU A 394 -2.07 -8.02 -17.83
C LEU A 394 -2.34 -7.23 -16.53
N ALA A 395 -2.06 -7.84 -15.38
CA ALA A 395 -2.28 -7.19 -14.08
C ALA A 395 -1.18 -6.19 -13.72
N GLY A 396 0.02 -6.37 -14.27
CA GLY A 396 1.21 -5.59 -13.94
C GLY A 396 1.05 -4.07 -14.09
N PRO A 397 0.56 -3.53 -15.21
CA PRO A 397 0.36 -2.09 -15.37
C PRO A 397 -0.59 -1.49 -14.32
N THR A 398 -1.60 -2.26 -13.88
CA THR A 398 -2.52 -1.85 -12.82
C THR A 398 -1.88 -1.94 -11.43
N LEU A 399 -1.03 -2.93 -11.19
CA LEU A 399 -0.34 -3.20 -9.92
C LEU A 399 1.17 -2.96 -10.07
N ARG A 400 1.55 -1.77 -10.54
CA ARG A 400 2.92 -1.40 -10.94
C ARG A 400 4.00 -1.72 -9.90
N SER A 401 3.69 -1.52 -8.61
CA SER A 401 4.61 -1.82 -7.49
C SER A 401 4.46 -3.28 -7.05
N SER A 402 4.75 -4.19 -7.97
CA SER A 402 4.58 -5.64 -7.78
C SER A 402 5.49 -6.20 -6.68
N GLY A 403 6.63 -5.57 -6.40
CA GLY A 403 7.54 -5.98 -5.34
C GLY A 403 6.87 -6.09 -3.96
N ARG A 404 5.83 -5.30 -3.71
CA ARG A 404 5.04 -5.34 -2.45
C ARG A 404 4.43 -6.71 -2.16
N PHE A 405 4.16 -7.53 -3.19
CA PHE A 405 3.63 -8.90 -3.01
C PHE A 405 4.63 -9.84 -2.32
N GLY A 406 5.91 -9.50 -2.31
CA GLY A 406 6.94 -10.19 -1.53
C GLY A 406 6.67 -10.20 -0.02
N TRP A 407 5.90 -9.24 0.52
CA TRP A 407 5.54 -9.23 1.95
C TRP A 407 4.84 -10.51 2.37
N ILE A 408 3.95 -11.05 1.53
CA ILE A 408 3.27 -12.34 1.79
C ILE A 408 4.29 -13.44 2.01
N LEU A 409 5.32 -13.51 1.15
CA LEU A 409 6.35 -14.56 1.20
C LEU A 409 7.24 -14.41 2.44
N GLY A 410 7.62 -13.17 2.78
CA GLY A 410 8.41 -12.87 3.97
C GLY A 410 7.69 -13.28 5.25
N TYR A 411 6.43 -12.86 5.41
CA TYR A 411 5.61 -13.26 6.58
C TYR A 411 5.37 -14.77 6.63
N ALA A 412 4.99 -15.39 5.50
CA ALA A 412 4.77 -16.82 5.44
C ALA A 412 6.03 -17.62 5.78
N GLY A 413 7.19 -17.22 5.26
CA GLY A 413 8.48 -17.83 5.56
C GLY A 413 8.85 -17.76 7.04
N PHE A 414 8.70 -16.60 7.67
CA PHE A 414 8.95 -16.42 9.10
C PHE A 414 7.98 -17.22 9.96
N ILE A 415 6.67 -17.16 9.68
CA ILE A 415 5.67 -17.92 10.42
C ILE A 415 5.97 -19.41 10.33
N PHE A 416 6.23 -19.93 9.13
CA PHE A 416 6.59 -21.32 8.91
C PHE A 416 7.84 -21.72 9.71
N ALA A 417 8.87 -20.88 9.71
CA ALA A 417 10.10 -21.10 10.48
C ALA A 417 9.83 -21.21 11.99
N VAL A 418 9.03 -20.30 12.57
CA VAL A 418 8.66 -20.34 13.99
C VAL A 418 7.89 -21.61 14.34
N LEU A 419 6.98 -22.06 13.46
CA LEU A 419 6.24 -23.30 13.65
C LEU A 419 7.17 -24.52 13.60
N GLN A 420 8.19 -24.53 12.72
CA GLN A 420 9.21 -25.58 12.68
C GLN A 420 10.09 -25.58 13.93
N LEU A 421 10.54 -24.40 14.37
CA LEU A 421 11.36 -24.25 15.58
C LEU A 421 10.62 -24.76 16.82
N ARG A 422 9.31 -24.58 16.91
CA ARG A 422 8.49 -25.12 18.00
C ARG A 422 8.65 -26.64 18.13
N HIS A 423 8.58 -27.36 17.00
CA HIS A 423 8.68 -28.82 17.03
C HIS A 423 10.07 -29.30 17.43
N ARG A 424 11.11 -28.56 17.09
CA ARG A 424 12.50 -28.93 17.36
C ARG A 424 12.97 -28.51 18.74
N LEU A 425 12.69 -27.27 19.14
CA LEU A 425 13.30 -26.66 20.32
C LEU A 425 12.47 -26.85 21.61
N GLN A 426 11.18 -27.13 21.47
CA GLN A 426 10.28 -27.35 22.61
C GLN A 426 10.47 -26.33 23.76
N ARG A 427 11.15 -26.74 24.87
CA ARG A 427 11.43 -25.87 26.02
C ARG A 427 12.45 -24.78 25.72
N ALA A 428 13.35 -24.98 24.79
CA ALA A 428 14.34 -24.00 24.37
C ALA A 428 13.80 -22.93 23.41
N LEU A 429 12.54 -23.06 22.94
CA LEU A 429 11.96 -22.12 21.99
C LEU A 429 11.93 -20.66 22.52
N SER A 430 11.52 -20.45 23.77
CA SER A 430 11.42 -19.11 24.34
C SER A 430 12.77 -18.40 24.45
N PRO A 431 13.84 -18.99 25.02
CA PRO A 431 15.12 -18.33 25.08
C PRO A 431 15.73 -18.11 23.68
N VAL A 432 15.51 -19.03 22.73
CA VAL A 432 15.98 -18.84 21.34
C VAL A 432 15.24 -17.66 20.69
N LEU A 433 13.91 -17.60 20.80
CA LEU A 433 13.14 -16.47 20.26
C LEU A 433 13.51 -15.15 20.93
N LEU A 434 13.80 -15.14 22.23
CA LEU A 434 14.30 -13.94 22.91
C LEU A 434 15.65 -13.48 22.30
N GLY A 435 16.58 -14.40 22.09
CA GLY A 435 17.84 -14.08 21.41
C GLY A 435 17.61 -13.52 20.00
N LEU A 436 16.68 -14.11 19.23
CA LEU A 436 16.34 -13.64 17.88
C LEU A 436 15.66 -12.26 17.88
N VAL A 437 14.82 -11.96 18.89
CA VAL A 437 14.25 -10.62 19.08
C VAL A 437 15.34 -9.59 19.37
N LEU A 438 16.30 -9.90 20.24
CA LEU A 438 17.41 -9.00 20.56
C LEU A 438 18.32 -8.76 19.34
N ILE A 439 18.61 -9.82 18.57
CA ILE A 439 19.37 -9.71 17.32
C ILE A 439 18.59 -8.86 16.31
N GLN A 440 17.27 -9.06 16.16
CA GLN A 440 16.44 -8.25 15.28
C GLN A 440 16.45 -6.77 15.67
N ALA A 441 16.30 -6.48 16.97
CA ALA A 441 16.30 -5.11 17.47
C ALA A 441 17.66 -4.41 17.26
N TRP A 442 18.75 -5.11 17.48
CA TRP A 442 20.09 -4.60 17.22
C TRP A 442 20.34 -4.37 15.73
N ASP A 443 19.99 -5.32 14.89
CA ASP A 443 20.17 -5.24 13.45
C ASP A 443 19.36 -4.09 12.83
N LEU A 444 18.14 -3.86 13.30
CA LEU A 444 17.25 -2.83 12.78
C LEU A 444 17.48 -1.44 13.42
N ALA A 445 18.43 -1.27 14.33
CA ALA A 445 18.67 0.02 14.97
C ALA A 445 18.86 1.18 13.97
N PRO A 446 19.60 1.04 12.85
CA PRO A 446 19.72 2.10 11.84
C PRO A 446 18.39 2.46 11.18
N LEU A 447 17.56 1.47 10.83
CA LEU A 447 16.22 1.70 10.26
C LEU A 447 15.34 2.44 11.25
N LEU A 448 15.28 1.97 12.49
CA LEU A 448 14.43 2.56 13.53
C LEU A 448 14.87 3.99 13.89
N ASP A 449 16.18 4.25 13.90
CA ASP A 449 16.70 5.60 14.10
C ASP A 449 16.36 6.52 12.91
N HIS A 450 16.37 6.00 11.69
CA HIS A 450 15.95 6.76 10.51
C HIS A 450 14.45 7.10 10.60
N VAL A 451 13.59 6.14 10.95
CA VAL A 451 12.16 6.39 11.21
C VAL A 451 11.98 7.47 12.27
N LYS A 452 12.67 7.33 13.41
CA LYS A 452 12.58 8.31 14.50
C LYS A 452 12.97 9.74 14.08
N ARG A 453 13.90 9.89 13.14
CA ARG A 453 14.33 11.20 12.62
C ARG A 453 13.35 11.80 11.61
N ALA A 454 12.58 10.97 10.92
CA ALA A 454 11.62 11.41 9.90
C ALA A 454 10.36 12.05 10.50
N PHE A 455 10.07 11.81 11.79
CA PHE A 455 8.86 12.31 12.42
C PHE A 455 9.12 13.52 13.35
N PRO A 456 8.15 14.48 13.44
CA PRO A 456 8.31 15.71 14.19
C PRO A 456 8.45 15.46 15.69
N LYS A 457 9.41 16.12 16.33
CA LYS A 457 9.59 16.12 17.78
C LYS A 457 8.53 17.00 18.45
N SER A 458 8.27 16.74 19.72
CA SER A 458 7.22 17.41 20.52
C SER A 458 7.28 18.94 20.55
N ASP A 459 8.45 19.53 20.29
CA ASP A 459 8.70 20.97 20.47
C ASP A 459 8.40 21.84 19.23
N MET A 460 7.91 21.27 18.13
CA MET A 460 7.52 22.06 16.96
C MET A 460 6.15 22.71 17.19
N SER A 461 6.16 24.01 17.42
CA SER A 461 5.05 24.83 17.91
C SER A 461 3.93 25.17 16.91
N HIS A 462 3.85 24.51 15.77
CA HIS A 462 2.87 24.86 14.75
C HIS A 462 1.79 23.79 14.62
N SER A 463 0.68 23.99 15.30
CA SER A 463 -0.59 23.34 15.01
C SER A 463 -1.30 24.12 13.90
N GLY A 464 -1.81 23.43 12.89
CA GLY A 464 -2.57 24.03 11.79
C GLY A 464 -1.80 24.08 10.46
N LEU A 465 -2.50 24.51 9.43
CA LEU A 465 -1.91 24.72 8.11
C LEU A 465 -1.10 26.02 8.07
N PRO A 466 0.04 26.03 7.37
CA PRO A 466 0.84 27.25 7.23
C PRO A 466 0.05 28.34 6.51
N SER A 467 0.09 29.55 7.03
CA SER A 467 -0.45 30.73 6.34
C SER A 467 0.55 31.22 5.28
N ASN A 468 0.04 31.71 4.17
CA ASN A 468 0.87 32.32 3.13
C ASN A 468 0.40 33.77 2.83
N PRO A 469 0.94 34.80 3.54
CA PRO A 469 0.54 36.18 3.36
C PRO A 469 0.74 36.72 1.94
N GLN A 470 1.69 36.13 1.18
CA GLN A 470 1.93 36.50 -0.20
C GLN A 470 0.78 36.02 -1.10
N LEU A 471 0.26 34.81 -0.86
CA LEU A 471 -0.93 34.30 -1.55
C LEU A 471 -2.17 35.13 -1.14
N ASP A 472 -2.37 35.39 0.15
CA ASP A 472 -3.50 36.19 0.64
C ASP A 472 -3.55 37.54 -0.06
N SER A 473 -2.42 38.28 -0.09
CA SER A 473 -2.33 39.56 -0.78
C SER A 473 -2.50 39.50 -2.29
N SER A 474 -2.25 38.34 -2.89
CA SER A 474 -2.32 38.09 -4.34
C SER A 474 -3.71 37.75 -4.82
N MET A 475 -4.52 37.11 -3.96
CA MET A 475 -5.80 36.49 -4.27
C MET A 475 -6.98 37.42 -3.96
N HIS A 476 -6.83 38.71 -4.23
CA HIS A 476 -7.93 39.67 -4.12
C HIS A 476 -8.36 40.15 -5.51
N PRO A 477 -9.68 40.09 -5.86
CA PRO A 477 -10.77 39.44 -5.08
C PRO A 477 -10.58 37.93 -4.96
N LYS A 478 -11.19 37.30 -3.94
CA LYS A 478 -11.11 35.86 -3.70
C LYS A 478 -11.60 35.09 -4.95
N PRO A 479 -10.81 34.17 -5.51
CA PRO A 479 -11.21 33.40 -6.67
C PRO A 479 -12.33 32.40 -6.35
N LEU A 480 -12.98 31.89 -7.38
CA LEU A 480 -13.96 30.81 -7.29
C LEU A 480 -13.30 29.42 -7.43
N ARG A 481 -12.20 29.35 -8.15
CA ARG A 481 -11.43 28.12 -8.38
C ARG A 481 -10.00 28.39 -8.78
N ILE A 482 -9.12 27.42 -8.52
CA ILE A 482 -7.71 27.47 -8.88
C ILE A 482 -7.41 26.41 -9.92
N LEU A 483 -6.86 26.81 -11.06
CA LEU A 483 -6.40 25.92 -12.11
C LEU A 483 -4.89 25.82 -12.06
N ILE A 484 -4.36 24.63 -12.26
CA ILE A 484 -2.92 24.38 -12.29
C ILE A 484 -2.53 24.01 -13.73
N TYR A 485 -1.58 24.73 -14.30
CA TYR A 485 -1.02 24.48 -15.62
C TYR A 485 0.48 24.17 -15.52
N GLY A 486 0.91 23.03 -16.01
CA GLY A 486 2.30 22.60 -15.98
C GLY A 486 2.49 21.12 -16.31
N SER A 487 3.68 20.62 -16.02
CA SER A 487 4.01 19.19 -16.14
C SER A 487 3.09 18.30 -15.28
N GLU A 488 3.10 17.01 -15.56
CA GLU A 488 2.26 16.04 -14.84
C GLU A 488 2.50 16.09 -13.32
N TYR A 489 3.74 16.38 -12.91
CA TYR A 489 4.17 16.39 -11.50
C TYR A 489 4.08 17.77 -10.85
N PHE A 490 3.74 18.81 -11.61
CA PHE A 490 3.66 20.15 -11.07
C PHE A 490 2.40 20.33 -10.22
N THR A 491 2.59 20.45 -8.93
CA THR A 491 1.52 20.73 -7.95
C THR A 491 2.12 21.56 -6.81
N PRO A 492 1.93 22.90 -6.78
CA PRO A 492 2.45 23.75 -5.73
C PRO A 492 1.71 23.48 -4.40
N PRO A 493 2.35 22.85 -3.39
CA PRO A 493 1.65 22.41 -2.17
C PRO A 493 1.05 23.58 -1.38
N GLU A 494 1.76 24.72 -1.31
CA GLU A 494 1.30 25.92 -0.62
C GLU A 494 0.02 26.50 -1.22
N LEU A 495 -0.16 26.36 -2.53
CA LEU A 495 -1.37 26.81 -3.22
C LEU A 495 -2.55 25.86 -2.96
N VAL A 496 -2.29 24.54 -2.93
CA VAL A 496 -3.33 23.55 -2.60
C VAL A 496 -3.77 23.71 -1.13
N VAL A 497 -2.82 23.96 -0.22
CA VAL A 497 -3.10 24.29 1.18
C VAL A 497 -3.96 25.54 1.27
N TRP A 498 -3.60 26.60 0.55
CA TRP A 498 -4.35 27.85 0.52
C TRP A 498 -5.77 27.65 -0.04
N ALA A 499 -5.90 26.88 -1.12
CA ALA A 499 -7.19 26.54 -1.70
C ALA A 499 -8.08 25.76 -0.71
N LEU A 500 -7.50 24.82 0.01
CA LEU A 500 -8.20 24.03 1.04
C LEU A 500 -8.69 24.92 2.19
N GLN A 501 -7.85 25.84 2.70
CA GLN A 501 -8.21 26.79 3.77
C GLN A 501 -9.38 27.70 3.36
N HIS A 502 -9.46 28.02 2.06
CA HIS A 502 -10.50 28.88 1.51
C HIS A 502 -11.69 28.12 0.91
N HIS A 503 -11.71 26.80 1.03
CA HIS A 503 -12.74 25.89 0.48
C HIS A 503 -12.94 26.07 -1.03
N LEU A 504 -11.84 26.18 -1.78
CA LEU A 504 -11.86 26.39 -3.23
C LEU A 504 -11.53 25.11 -3.99
N PRO A 505 -12.23 24.84 -5.10
CA PRO A 505 -11.84 23.79 -6.02
C PRO A 505 -10.45 24.05 -6.62
N VAL A 506 -9.64 22.99 -6.74
CA VAL A 506 -8.28 23.06 -7.25
C VAL A 506 -7.96 21.91 -8.21
N GLY A 507 -7.18 22.17 -9.25
CA GLY A 507 -6.66 21.16 -10.17
C GLY A 507 -6.36 21.67 -11.57
N PRO A 508 -5.88 20.80 -12.47
CA PRO A 508 -5.47 19.41 -12.22
C PRO A 508 -4.24 19.31 -11.32
N ILE A 509 -4.23 18.32 -10.44
CA ILE A 509 -3.09 18.00 -9.56
C ILE A 509 -2.44 16.70 -9.99
N TYR A 510 -1.23 16.44 -9.48
CA TYR A 510 -0.62 15.12 -9.62
C TYR A 510 -1.38 14.10 -8.75
N LEU A 511 -1.80 13.02 -9.39
CA LEU A 511 -2.35 11.82 -8.76
C LEU A 511 -1.73 10.60 -9.42
N PRO A 512 -1.53 9.48 -8.68
CA PRO A 512 -0.98 8.25 -9.26
C PRO A 512 -1.84 7.66 -10.39
N ARG A 513 -3.14 8.02 -10.42
CA ARG A 513 -4.10 7.61 -11.46
C ARG A 513 -5.06 8.74 -11.79
N PHE A 514 -5.17 9.04 -13.06
CA PHE A 514 -6.07 10.04 -13.62
C PHE A 514 -6.36 9.72 -15.09
N ASP A 515 -7.42 10.30 -15.63
CA ASP A 515 -7.76 10.21 -17.06
C ASP A 515 -6.81 11.10 -17.86
N ARG A 516 -5.81 10.50 -18.50
CA ARG A 516 -4.78 11.22 -19.27
C ARG A 516 -5.37 11.98 -20.43
N ASN A 517 -6.30 11.39 -21.16
CA ASN A 517 -6.86 12.02 -22.36
C ASN A 517 -7.67 13.26 -21.99
N ARG A 518 -8.50 13.19 -20.95
CA ARG A 518 -9.23 14.35 -20.44
C ARG A 518 -8.30 15.41 -19.87
N ARG A 519 -7.28 15.02 -19.13
CA ARG A 519 -6.28 15.95 -18.60
C ARG A 519 -5.55 16.66 -19.74
N GLN A 520 -5.06 15.94 -20.74
CA GLN A 520 -4.35 16.52 -21.88
C GLN A 520 -5.24 17.50 -22.65
N ALA A 521 -6.46 17.10 -23.01
CA ALA A 521 -7.41 17.97 -23.71
C ALA A 521 -7.72 19.25 -22.90
N PHE A 522 -7.84 19.12 -21.57
CA PHE A 522 -8.03 20.27 -20.69
C PHE A 522 -6.81 21.17 -20.67
N MET A 523 -5.60 20.62 -20.55
CA MET A 523 -4.35 21.38 -20.54
C MET A 523 -4.13 22.15 -21.85
N GLU A 524 -4.41 21.52 -22.99
CA GLU A 524 -4.36 22.17 -24.31
C GLU A 524 -5.37 23.34 -24.40
N ALA A 525 -6.60 23.13 -23.97
CA ALA A 525 -7.63 24.16 -23.93
C ALA A 525 -7.24 25.29 -22.97
N LEU A 526 -6.69 24.98 -21.81
CA LEU A 526 -6.24 25.96 -20.83
C LEU A 526 -5.07 26.80 -21.38
N TRP A 527 -4.12 26.17 -22.06
CA TRP A 527 -3.03 26.84 -22.74
C TRP A 527 -3.51 27.87 -23.76
N GLN A 528 -4.45 27.49 -24.64
CA GLN A 528 -5.03 28.40 -25.61
C GLN A 528 -5.78 29.58 -24.94
N ARG A 529 -6.35 29.37 -23.76
CA ARG A 529 -7.02 30.43 -22.98
C ARG A 529 -5.98 31.39 -22.37
N ILE A 530 -4.85 30.85 -21.88
CA ILE A 530 -3.75 31.66 -21.34
C ILE A 530 -3.19 32.58 -22.45
N LEU A 531 -2.85 32.00 -23.61
CA LEU A 531 -2.29 32.76 -24.74
C LEU A 531 -3.23 33.87 -25.23
N LYS A 532 -4.52 33.58 -25.30
CA LYS A 532 -5.54 34.57 -25.75
C LYS A 532 -5.98 35.53 -24.64
N GLY A 533 -5.46 35.41 -23.43
CA GLY A 533 -5.87 36.18 -22.25
C GLY A 533 -7.36 36.03 -21.90
N ARG A 534 -7.97 34.92 -22.27
CA ARG A 534 -9.40 34.63 -22.03
C ARG A 534 -9.59 33.83 -20.75
N LEU A 535 -9.38 34.48 -19.62
CA LEU A 535 -9.68 33.89 -18.32
C LEU A 535 -11.16 34.09 -17.99
N MET A 536 -11.77 33.11 -17.32
CA MET A 536 -13.11 33.27 -16.80
C MET A 536 -13.07 34.07 -15.49
N ALA A 537 -14.12 34.85 -15.23
CA ALA A 537 -14.23 35.58 -13.98
C ALA A 537 -14.15 34.63 -12.76
N GLY A 538 -13.31 34.96 -11.79
CA GLY A 538 -13.11 34.15 -10.61
C GLY A 538 -12.14 32.95 -10.79
N GLU A 539 -11.47 32.82 -11.93
CA GLU A 539 -10.40 31.85 -12.11
C GLU A 539 -9.03 32.45 -11.80
N VAL A 540 -8.21 31.65 -11.15
CA VAL A 540 -6.78 31.89 -11.00
C VAL A 540 -6.05 30.69 -11.59
N ILE A 541 -5.02 30.95 -12.40
CA ILE A 541 -4.17 29.89 -12.97
C ILE A 541 -2.79 29.99 -12.34
N ALA A 542 -2.35 28.90 -11.72
CA ALA A 542 -0.96 28.69 -11.33
C ALA A 542 -0.23 28.00 -12.48
N ALA A 543 0.67 28.68 -13.14
CA ALA A 543 1.39 28.17 -14.30
C ALA A 543 2.86 27.89 -13.96
N GLU A 544 3.33 26.67 -14.26
CA GLU A 544 4.72 26.28 -14.09
C GLU A 544 5.63 27.14 -14.99
N LYS A 545 6.82 27.49 -14.49
CA LYS A 545 7.81 28.29 -15.23
C LYS A 545 8.55 27.46 -16.27
N THR A 546 7.87 27.08 -17.35
CA THR A 546 8.46 26.42 -18.52
C THR A 546 9.10 27.45 -19.48
N GLU A 547 10.02 27.02 -20.33
CA GLU A 547 10.58 27.87 -21.40
C GLU A 547 9.49 28.39 -22.33
N GLU A 548 8.59 27.49 -22.76
CA GLU A 548 7.46 27.83 -23.63
C GLU A 548 6.57 28.95 -23.02
N LEU A 549 6.26 28.86 -21.73
CA LEU A 549 5.49 29.92 -21.08
C LEU A 549 6.27 31.24 -21.00
N ARG A 550 7.59 31.19 -20.78
CA ARG A 550 8.43 32.40 -20.69
C ARG A 550 8.48 33.14 -22.04
N GLU A 551 8.59 32.41 -23.15
CA GLU A 551 8.59 32.98 -24.49
C GLU A 551 7.29 33.74 -24.78
N HIS A 552 6.15 33.23 -24.35
CA HIS A 552 4.83 33.85 -24.56
C HIS A 552 4.42 34.81 -23.44
N LEU A 553 5.18 34.91 -22.36
CA LEU A 553 4.79 35.68 -21.17
C LEU A 553 4.56 37.17 -21.47
N GLU A 554 5.40 37.76 -22.35
CA GLU A 554 5.27 39.17 -22.76
C GLU A 554 4.01 39.42 -23.59
N GLU A 555 3.60 38.43 -24.40
CA GLU A 555 2.35 38.51 -25.15
C GLU A 555 1.13 38.44 -24.23
N VAL A 556 1.15 37.52 -23.27
CA VAL A 556 0.10 37.38 -22.26
C VAL A 556 -0.01 38.65 -21.38
N ARG A 557 1.13 39.28 -21.03
CA ARG A 557 1.17 40.54 -20.25
C ARG A 557 0.53 41.74 -20.97
N LYS A 558 0.60 41.77 -22.31
CA LYS A 558 0.00 42.84 -23.11
C LYS A 558 -1.53 42.81 -23.06
N ASN A 559 -2.12 41.70 -22.62
CA ASN A 559 -3.57 41.59 -22.52
C ASN A 559 -4.11 42.42 -21.32
N PRO A 560 -4.96 43.43 -21.53
CA PRO A 560 -5.42 44.33 -20.46
C PRO A 560 -6.27 43.64 -19.41
N GLY A 561 -6.84 42.45 -19.69
CA GLY A 561 -7.66 41.67 -18.75
C GLY A 561 -6.87 40.75 -17.83
N VAL A 562 -5.55 40.68 -17.99
CA VAL A 562 -4.70 39.72 -17.27
C VAL A 562 -3.69 40.45 -16.38
N ARG A 563 -3.51 39.94 -15.17
CA ARG A 563 -2.44 40.29 -14.26
C ARG A 563 -1.59 39.08 -13.97
N ILE A 564 -0.27 39.19 -14.10
CA ILE A 564 0.68 38.10 -13.80
C ILE A 564 1.51 38.48 -12.60
N LYS A 565 1.59 37.60 -11.62
CA LYS A 565 2.44 37.72 -10.44
C LYS A 565 3.44 36.56 -10.38
N ASP A 566 4.70 36.88 -10.15
CA ASP A 566 5.77 35.91 -9.96
C ASP A 566 5.78 35.41 -8.51
N MET A 567 5.67 34.09 -8.32
CA MET A 567 5.65 33.43 -7.01
C MET A 567 6.95 32.65 -6.71
N GLY A 568 8.01 32.87 -7.50
CA GLY A 568 9.28 32.17 -7.36
C GLY A 568 9.34 30.92 -8.24
N HIS A 569 8.56 29.91 -7.97
CA HIS A 569 8.56 28.63 -8.72
C HIS A 569 7.50 28.57 -9.83
N TYR A 570 6.49 29.41 -9.80
CA TYR A 570 5.40 29.48 -10.77
C TYR A 570 4.91 30.91 -10.95
N TYR A 571 4.09 31.13 -11.95
CA TYR A 571 3.36 32.39 -12.14
C TYR A 571 1.90 32.22 -11.72
N LEU A 572 1.35 33.21 -11.01
CA LEU A 572 -0.09 33.36 -10.88
C LEU A 572 -0.62 34.27 -11.97
N ILE A 573 -1.55 33.74 -12.76
CA ILE A 573 -2.23 34.46 -13.82
C ILE A 573 -3.67 34.70 -13.34
N LEU A 574 -4.02 35.96 -13.16
CA LEU A 574 -5.27 36.40 -12.55
C LEU A 574 -6.06 37.28 -13.54
N THR A 575 -7.38 37.26 -13.43
CA THR A 575 -8.22 38.27 -14.08
C THR A 575 -8.04 39.61 -13.36
N ARG A 576 -7.99 40.70 -14.12
CA ARG A 576 -8.01 42.03 -13.56
C ARG A 576 -9.36 42.41 -12.94
#